data_af389288fc8543947f8fa0ef7d784959
#
_entry.id   af389288fc8543947f8fa0ef7d784959
#
_cell.length_a   1.000
_cell.length_b   1.000
_cell.length_c   1.000
_cell.angle_alpha   90.00
_cell.angle_beta   90.00
_cell.angle_gamma   90.00
#
_symmetry.space_group_name_H-M   'P 1'
#
loop_
_entity.id
_entity.type
_entity.pdbx_description
1 polymer ?
#
loop_
_entity_poly.entity_id
_entity_poly.type
_entity_poly.pdbx_seq_one_letter_code
_entity_poly.pdbx_strand_id
1 'polypeptide(L)'
;MAETCIKESGLSLDRVVFYGRTLREYQLIFNFDHEAYKGRKVLDCPAGSSSFTAESVRLGVNATAVDPMFGKPVADLLEAGEADIDHVMESVMKSQDIFCWSFYPTPQALRSYRKTALSRFAHDYSKPESAERYVKASLPNLPFEDKSFDMALGGHFLFTYSDRLDYDFHLKALLELVRVSHEVRVYPVVGRDGRRPLFFEDLLSALAKAGVKSELLPSKFEFQKGGGEILRLTSQL
;
A
#
# COMPACT_ATOMS: atom_id res chain seq x y z
N MET A 1 28.10 34.26 1.23
CA MET A 1 27.19 33.49 0.34
C MET A 1 26.34 32.60 1.26
N ALA A 2 25.06 32.92 1.40
CA ALA A 2 24.16 32.12 2.23
C ALA A 2 23.75 30.88 1.42
N GLU A 3 24.19 29.71 1.85
CA GLU A 3 23.64 28.43 1.37
C GLU A 3 22.15 28.40 1.72
N THR A 4 21.32 28.53 0.70
CA THR A 4 19.89 28.33 0.81
C THR A 4 19.70 26.82 1.02
N CYS A 5 19.60 26.42 2.29
CA CYS A 5 19.16 25.05 2.65
C CYS A 5 17.75 24.89 2.12
N ILE A 6 17.60 24.27 0.94
CA ILE A 6 16.32 23.81 0.43
C ILE A 6 15.85 22.76 1.41
N LYS A 7 14.93 23.10 2.30
CA LYS A 7 14.21 22.12 3.10
C LYS A 7 13.55 21.15 2.11
N GLU A 8 14.04 19.92 2.05
CA GLU A 8 13.30 18.84 1.37
C GLU A 8 11.91 18.77 1.99
N SER A 9 10.92 19.24 1.25
CA SER A 9 9.52 19.21 1.69
C SER A 9 9.00 17.80 1.43
N GLY A 10 8.94 16.98 2.47
CA GLY A 10 8.41 15.62 2.34
C GLY A 10 8.74 14.73 3.53
N LEU A 11 8.15 13.53 3.54
CA LEU A 11 8.44 12.50 4.52
C LEU A 11 9.79 11.84 4.18
N SER A 12 10.80 11.99 5.04
CA SER A 12 12.12 11.41 4.83
C SER A 12 12.17 9.97 5.38
N LEU A 13 12.33 8.99 4.48
CA LEU A 13 12.55 7.58 4.80
C LEU A 13 13.75 7.08 4.00
N ASP A 14 14.71 6.42 4.65
CA ASP A 14 15.94 5.91 4.04
C ASP A 14 15.77 4.53 3.38
N ARG A 15 14.65 3.86 3.65
CA ARG A 15 14.31 2.53 3.12
C ARG A 15 12.81 2.37 2.89
N VAL A 16 12.43 1.30 2.19
CA VAL A 16 11.05 0.79 2.21
C VAL A 16 10.78 0.18 3.59
N VAL A 17 9.69 0.58 4.22
CA VAL A 17 9.35 0.18 5.60
C VAL A 17 8.32 -0.94 5.61
N PHE A 18 8.47 -1.87 6.57
CA PHE A 18 7.48 -2.91 6.86
C PHE A 18 6.38 -2.34 7.75
N TYR A 19 5.38 -1.72 7.12
CA TYR A 19 4.43 -0.83 7.77
C TYR A 19 3.00 -1.13 7.33
N GLY A 20 2.07 -1.27 8.25
CA GLY A 20 0.73 -1.78 7.96
C GLY A 20 -0.40 -0.82 8.31
N ARG A 21 -1.57 -1.13 7.78
CA ARG A 21 -2.83 -0.42 8.00
C ARG A 21 -3.95 -1.39 8.33
N THR A 22 -4.99 -0.88 8.98
CA THR A 22 -6.19 -1.64 9.34
C THR A 22 -7.17 -1.73 8.18
N LEU A 23 -8.12 -2.67 8.24
CA LEU A 23 -9.23 -2.75 7.30
C LEU A 23 -10.01 -1.43 7.20
N ARG A 24 -10.22 -0.74 8.33
CA ARG A 24 -10.93 0.55 8.33
C ARG A 24 -10.24 1.59 7.46
N GLU A 25 -8.91 1.62 7.48
CA GLU A 25 -8.14 2.50 6.61
C GLU A 25 -8.28 2.08 5.14
N TYR A 26 -8.19 0.78 4.84
CA TYR A 26 -8.38 0.26 3.46
C TYR A 26 -9.76 0.59 2.90
N GLN A 27 -10.82 0.51 3.72
CA GLN A 27 -12.17 0.90 3.31
C GLN A 27 -12.25 2.36 2.85
N LEU A 28 -11.55 3.26 3.55
CA LEU A 28 -11.50 4.68 3.20
C LEU A 28 -10.54 4.96 2.05
N ILE A 29 -9.33 4.40 2.12
CA ILE A 29 -8.26 4.57 1.12
C ILE A 29 -8.74 4.14 -0.26
N PHE A 30 -9.23 2.91 -0.37
CA PHE A 30 -9.55 2.27 -1.65
C PHE A 30 -11.04 2.33 -2.00
N ASN A 31 -11.88 3.00 -1.21
CA ASN A 31 -13.34 2.88 -1.32
C ASN A 31 -13.77 1.39 -1.30
N PHE A 32 -13.13 0.59 -0.44
CA PHE A 32 -13.34 -0.84 -0.38
C PHE A 32 -14.58 -1.18 0.44
N ASP A 33 -15.52 -1.89 -0.18
CA ASP A 33 -16.72 -2.40 0.49
C ASP A 33 -16.57 -3.92 0.70
N HIS A 34 -16.27 -4.34 1.92
CA HIS A 34 -16.08 -5.74 2.24
C HIS A 34 -17.36 -6.59 2.03
N GLU A 35 -18.55 -6.01 2.18
CA GLU A 35 -19.82 -6.70 1.92
C GLU A 35 -19.94 -7.09 0.44
N ALA A 36 -19.57 -6.18 -0.48
CA ALA A 36 -19.56 -6.44 -1.92
C ALA A 36 -18.49 -7.47 -2.34
N TYR A 37 -17.49 -7.69 -1.50
CA TYR A 37 -16.39 -8.63 -1.77
C TYR A 37 -16.45 -9.92 -0.94
N LYS A 38 -17.54 -10.22 -0.24
CA LYS A 38 -17.75 -11.53 0.40
C LYS A 38 -17.65 -12.66 -0.62
N GLY A 39 -16.85 -13.69 -0.30
CA GLY A 39 -16.57 -14.83 -1.16
C GLY A 39 -15.61 -14.54 -2.32
N ARG A 40 -15.27 -13.27 -2.60
CA ARG A 40 -14.37 -12.88 -3.68
C ARG A 40 -12.91 -12.90 -3.24
N LYS A 41 -12.00 -13.06 -4.20
CA LYS A 41 -10.55 -13.10 -3.97
C LYS A 41 -9.95 -11.70 -4.09
N VAL A 42 -9.31 -11.23 -3.02
CA VAL A 42 -8.66 -9.90 -2.98
C VAL A 42 -7.18 -10.05 -2.63
N LEU A 43 -6.32 -9.43 -3.42
CA LEU A 43 -4.88 -9.39 -3.22
C LEU A 43 -4.48 -8.07 -2.55
N ASP A 44 -3.69 -8.14 -1.48
CA ASP A 44 -3.00 -7.00 -0.85
C ASP A 44 -1.50 -7.09 -1.18
N CYS A 45 -0.96 -6.17 -2.01
CA CYS A 45 0.40 -6.29 -2.55
C CYS A 45 1.04 -4.92 -2.86
N PRO A 46 2.19 -4.61 -2.22
CA PRO A 46 2.75 -5.28 -1.06
C PRO A 46 1.97 -4.94 0.21
N ALA A 47 1.80 -5.93 1.08
CA ALA A 47 0.95 -5.82 2.25
C ALA A 47 1.64 -5.18 3.47
N GLY A 48 2.97 -5.34 3.59
CA GLY A 48 3.67 -4.99 4.81
C GLY A 48 3.07 -5.71 6.03
N SER A 49 3.02 -5.01 7.15
CA SER A 49 2.39 -5.50 8.39
C SER A 49 0.90 -5.13 8.50
N SER A 50 0.19 -5.05 7.36
CA SER A 50 -1.24 -4.69 7.33
C SER A 50 -2.10 -5.78 7.98
N SER A 51 -3.12 -5.36 8.74
CA SER A 51 -4.15 -6.27 9.26
C SER A 51 -5.34 -6.43 8.32
N PHE A 52 -5.31 -5.81 7.13
CA PHE A 52 -6.40 -5.90 6.15
C PHE A 52 -6.78 -7.34 5.86
N THR A 53 -5.82 -8.20 5.52
CA THR A 53 -6.05 -9.62 5.20
C THR A 53 -6.69 -10.36 6.38
N ALA A 54 -6.11 -10.22 7.58
CA ALA A 54 -6.62 -10.84 8.79
C ALA A 54 -8.06 -10.43 9.12
N GLU A 55 -8.37 -9.15 8.97
CA GLU A 55 -9.70 -8.60 9.28
C GLU A 55 -10.72 -8.95 8.18
N SER A 56 -10.32 -8.88 6.91
CA SER A 56 -11.18 -9.17 5.75
C SER A 56 -11.63 -10.62 5.71
N VAL A 57 -10.73 -11.56 6.02
CA VAL A 57 -11.07 -13.01 6.06
C VAL A 57 -12.13 -13.28 7.12
N ARG A 58 -12.09 -12.63 8.28
CA ARG A 58 -13.13 -12.77 9.32
C ARG A 58 -14.51 -12.26 8.87
N LEU A 59 -14.54 -11.40 7.86
CA LEU A 59 -15.76 -10.85 7.27
C LEU A 59 -16.18 -11.59 5.99
N GLY A 60 -15.52 -12.71 5.67
CA GLY A 60 -15.88 -13.58 4.55
C GLY A 60 -15.26 -13.21 3.21
N VAL A 61 -14.28 -12.32 3.16
CA VAL A 61 -13.48 -12.02 1.96
C VAL A 61 -12.32 -13.01 1.86
N ASN A 62 -12.05 -13.56 0.67
CA ASN A 62 -10.88 -14.42 0.46
C ASN A 62 -9.65 -13.55 0.17
N ALA A 63 -9.08 -12.97 1.23
CA ALA A 63 -7.94 -12.06 1.11
C ALA A 63 -6.60 -12.80 1.18
N THR A 64 -5.67 -12.44 0.30
CA THR A 64 -4.27 -12.90 0.25
C THR A 64 -3.34 -11.69 0.36
N ALA A 65 -2.33 -11.79 1.20
CA ALA A 65 -1.29 -10.79 1.37
C ALA A 65 0.02 -11.24 0.72
N VAL A 66 0.70 -10.32 0.05
CA VAL A 66 2.03 -10.57 -0.54
C VAL A 66 3.03 -9.56 0.01
N ASP A 67 4.15 -10.05 0.50
CA ASP A 67 5.27 -9.21 0.93
C ASP A 67 6.59 -10.01 0.90
N PRO A 68 7.73 -9.43 0.50
CA PRO A 68 9.02 -10.12 0.52
C PRO A 68 9.50 -10.51 1.92
N MET A 69 8.99 -9.88 2.96
CA MET A 69 9.32 -10.18 4.36
C MET A 69 8.66 -11.47 4.86
N PHE A 70 7.58 -11.93 4.26
CA PHE A 70 6.87 -13.15 4.69
C PHE A 70 7.75 -14.40 4.59
N GLY A 71 7.43 -15.43 5.38
CA GLY A 71 8.26 -16.62 5.56
C GLY A 71 9.31 -16.49 6.67
N LYS A 72 9.45 -15.31 7.29
CA LYS A 72 10.24 -15.13 8.52
C LYS A 72 9.43 -15.51 9.76
N PRO A 73 10.09 -15.83 10.88
CA PRO A 73 9.43 -15.99 12.17
C PRO A 73 8.61 -14.75 12.55
N VAL A 74 7.45 -14.94 13.17
CA VAL A 74 6.58 -13.82 13.58
C VAL A 74 7.27 -12.84 14.52
N ALA A 75 8.18 -13.32 15.35
CA ALA A 75 8.96 -12.47 16.28
C ALA A 75 9.84 -11.46 15.51
N ASP A 76 10.50 -11.91 14.44
CA ASP A 76 11.34 -11.05 13.59
C ASP A 76 10.50 -10.01 12.84
N LEU A 77 9.30 -10.39 12.41
CA LEU A 77 8.37 -9.47 11.75
C LEU A 77 7.80 -8.43 12.72
N LEU A 78 7.52 -8.81 13.97
CA LEU A 78 7.10 -7.89 15.01
C LEU A 78 8.21 -6.89 15.33
N GLU A 79 9.44 -7.35 15.54
CA GLU A 79 10.59 -6.48 15.79
C GLU A 79 10.81 -5.48 14.65
N ALA A 80 10.83 -5.97 13.40
CA ALA A 80 10.96 -5.12 12.22
C ALA A 80 9.82 -4.10 12.11
N GLY A 81 8.57 -4.52 12.35
CA GLY A 81 7.41 -3.66 12.28
C GLY A 81 7.41 -2.58 13.38
N GLU A 82 7.81 -2.90 14.60
CA GLU A 82 7.94 -1.93 15.69
C GLU A 82 9.04 -0.91 15.40
N ALA A 83 10.22 -1.36 14.95
CA ALA A 83 11.32 -0.50 14.56
C ALA A 83 10.93 0.45 13.41
N ASP A 84 10.19 -0.05 12.42
CA ASP A 84 9.73 0.77 11.31
C ASP A 84 8.60 1.74 11.71
N ILE A 85 7.74 1.38 12.68
CA ILE A 85 6.77 2.32 13.26
C ILE A 85 7.52 3.48 13.93
N ASP A 86 8.53 3.20 14.74
CA ASP A 86 9.31 4.24 15.43
C ASP A 86 10.03 5.15 14.43
N HIS A 87 10.70 4.57 13.43
CA HIS A 87 11.38 5.30 12.35
C HIS A 87 10.44 6.22 11.57
N VAL A 88 9.27 5.74 11.17
CA VAL A 88 8.26 6.57 10.46
C VAL A 88 7.74 7.67 11.37
N MET A 89 7.46 7.37 12.65
CA MET A 89 6.95 8.37 13.58
C MET A 89 7.96 9.50 13.84
N GLU A 90 9.26 9.21 13.89
CA GLU A 90 10.28 10.24 13.99
C GLU A 90 10.26 11.20 12.79
N SER A 91 10.09 10.67 11.57
CA SER A 91 9.97 11.47 10.36
C SER A 91 8.66 12.28 10.33
N VAL A 92 7.54 11.67 10.72
CA VAL A 92 6.24 12.35 10.82
C VAL A 92 6.30 13.52 11.80
N MET A 93 6.94 13.35 12.96
CA MET A 93 7.07 14.42 13.94
C MET A 93 7.87 15.62 13.44
N LYS A 94 8.80 15.43 12.51
CA LYS A 94 9.62 16.50 11.89
C LYS A 94 8.87 17.24 10.78
N SER A 95 7.80 16.66 10.23
CA SER A 95 7.11 17.15 9.02
C SER A 95 5.59 17.16 9.19
N GLN A 96 5.08 17.54 10.36
CA GLN A 96 3.63 17.46 10.68
C GLN A 96 2.76 18.32 9.78
N ASP A 97 3.29 19.39 9.23
CA ASP A 97 2.64 20.36 8.36
C ASP A 97 2.25 19.81 6.98
N ILE A 98 2.88 18.72 6.52
CA ILE A 98 2.51 18.07 5.26
C ILE A 98 1.33 17.12 5.38
N PHE A 99 0.82 16.86 6.60
CA PHE A 99 -0.25 15.89 6.85
C PHE A 99 -1.60 16.55 7.15
N CYS A 100 -2.67 15.82 6.81
CA CYS A 100 -4.05 16.09 7.19
C CYS A 100 -4.41 15.26 8.41
N TRP A 101 -4.60 15.91 9.56
CA TRP A 101 -4.85 15.25 10.84
C TRP A 101 -6.33 15.00 11.14
N SER A 102 -7.16 14.84 10.09
CA SER A 102 -8.61 14.61 10.22
C SER A 102 -8.94 13.19 10.68
N PHE A 103 -8.28 12.18 10.12
CA PHE A 103 -8.51 10.78 10.47
C PHE A 103 -7.70 10.35 11.70
N TYR A 104 -6.44 10.75 11.79
CA TYR A 104 -5.62 10.59 12.99
C TYR A 104 -5.51 11.92 13.68
N PRO A 105 -6.28 12.16 14.77
CA PRO A 105 -6.33 13.49 15.38
C PRO A 105 -5.00 13.92 16.03
N THR A 106 -4.09 12.98 16.28
CA THR A 106 -2.77 13.23 16.87
C THR A 106 -1.74 12.22 16.34
N PRO A 107 -0.42 12.54 16.41
CA PRO A 107 0.64 11.55 16.13
C PRO A 107 0.53 10.28 16.99
N GLN A 108 0.09 10.39 18.23
CA GLN A 108 -0.12 9.25 19.13
C GLN A 108 -1.26 8.35 18.63
N ALA A 109 -2.34 8.94 18.10
CA ALA A 109 -3.41 8.18 17.46
C ALA A 109 -2.89 7.43 16.22
N LEU A 110 -2.11 8.08 15.35
CA LEU A 110 -1.46 7.40 14.22
C LEU A 110 -0.61 6.22 14.68
N ARG A 111 0.27 6.42 15.66
CA ARG A 111 1.09 5.34 16.23
C ARG A 111 0.23 4.18 16.75
N SER A 112 -0.87 4.47 17.45
CA SER A 112 -1.79 3.46 17.97
C SER A 112 -2.44 2.64 16.85
N TYR A 113 -2.86 3.28 15.76
CA TYR A 113 -3.36 2.57 14.57
C TYR A 113 -2.31 1.62 13.99
N ARG A 114 -1.05 2.07 13.87
CA ARG A 114 0.06 1.22 13.35
C ARG A 114 0.31 0.01 14.25
N LYS A 115 0.42 0.22 15.56
CA LYS A 115 0.59 -0.89 16.53
C LYS A 115 -0.61 -1.85 16.50
N THR A 116 -1.83 -1.35 16.34
CA THR A 116 -3.03 -2.18 16.21
C THR A 116 -2.97 -3.04 14.95
N ALA A 117 -2.58 -2.46 13.80
CA ALA A 117 -2.44 -3.21 12.56
C ALA A 117 -1.37 -4.30 12.69
N LEU A 118 -0.18 -3.96 13.18
CA LEU A 118 0.93 -4.90 13.40
C LEU A 118 0.53 -6.05 14.34
N SER A 119 -0.13 -5.75 15.46
CA SER A 119 -0.56 -6.76 16.43
C SER A 119 -1.61 -7.72 15.83
N ARG A 120 -2.61 -7.21 15.10
CA ARG A 120 -3.63 -8.02 14.44
C ARG A 120 -3.04 -8.87 13.32
N PHE A 121 -2.13 -8.31 12.52
CA PHE A 121 -1.37 -9.03 11.50
C PHE A 121 -0.60 -10.19 12.14
N ALA A 122 0.24 -9.92 13.13
CA ALA A 122 1.09 -10.92 13.77
C ALA A 122 0.26 -12.04 14.42
N HIS A 123 -0.86 -11.69 15.06
CA HIS A 123 -1.77 -12.68 15.65
C HIS A 123 -2.36 -13.61 14.58
N ASP A 124 -2.72 -13.10 13.41
CA ASP A 124 -3.24 -13.95 12.33
C ASP A 124 -2.12 -14.73 11.63
N TYR A 125 -1.01 -14.07 11.32
CA TYR A 125 0.17 -14.68 10.68
C TYR A 125 0.74 -15.87 11.45
N SER A 126 0.65 -15.85 12.79
CA SER A 126 1.14 -16.93 13.64
C SER A 126 0.27 -18.21 13.62
N LYS A 127 -0.92 -18.17 13.03
CA LYS A 127 -1.83 -19.31 13.01
C LYS A 127 -1.51 -20.27 11.86
N PRO A 128 -1.46 -21.58 12.09
CA PRO A 128 -1.21 -22.56 11.02
C PRO A 128 -2.19 -22.44 9.85
N GLU A 129 -3.48 -22.18 10.11
CA GLU A 129 -4.51 -22.03 9.10
C GLU A 129 -4.39 -20.77 8.25
N SER A 130 -3.48 -19.87 8.62
CA SER A 130 -3.21 -18.62 7.89
C SER A 130 -2.05 -18.72 6.90
N ALA A 131 -1.30 -19.81 6.91
CA ALA A 131 -0.03 -19.94 6.17
C ALA A 131 -0.21 -19.69 4.66
N GLU A 132 -1.30 -20.15 4.06
CA GLU A 132 -1.54 -20.03 2.61
C GLU A 132 -1.94 -18.60 2.18
N ARG A 133 -2.34 -17.74 3.12
CA ARG A 133 -2.78 -16.38 2.79
C ARG A 133 -1.68 -15.32 2.86
N TYR A 134 -0.51 -15.70 3.36
CA TYR A 134 0.66 -14.81 3.46
C TYR A 134 1.80 -15.34 2.57
N VAL A 135 1.87 -14.80 1.36
CA VAL A 135 2.77 -15.32 0.31
C VAL A 135 4.04 -14.48 0.25
N LYS A 136 5.19 -15.14 0.36
CA LYS A 136 6.49 -14.50 0.14
C LYS A 136 6.74 -14.30 -1.35
N ALA A 137 6.53 -13.07 -1.81
CA ALA A 137 6.85 -12.64 -3.18
C ALA A 137 7.03 -11.13 -3.23
N SER A 138 7.45 -10.61 -4.37
CA SER A 138 7.60 -9.16 -4.60
C SER A 138 7.27 -8.79 -6.03
N LEU A 139 6.72 -7.59 -6.20
CA LEU A 139 6.60 -6.99 -7.53
C LEU A 139 7.99 -6.83 -8.16
N PRO A 140 8.11 -6.95 -9.47
CA PRO A 140 7.03 -7.13 -10.44
C PRO A 140 6.73 -8.60 -10.81
N ASN A 141 7.07 -9.59 -9.98
CA ASN A 141 6.88 -11.01 -10.30
C ASN A 141 6.08 -11.68 -9.18
N LEU A 142 4.83 -12.06 -9.48
CA LEU A 142 3.92 -12.70 -8.53
C LEU A 142 3.65 -14.15 -8.92
N PRO A 143 3.64 -15.10 -7.94
CA PRO A 143 3.48 -16.53 -8.20
C PRO A 143 2.01 -16.92 -8.36
N PHE A 144 1.24 -16.15 -9.12
CA PHE A 144 -0.19 -16.40 -9.35
C PHE A 144 -0.48 -16.50 -10.83
N GLU A 145 -1.51 -17.27 -11.17
CA GLU A 145 -2.04 -17.36 -12.52
C GLU A 145 -2.74 -16.04 -12.91
N ASP A 146 -2.95 -15.84 -14.22
CA ASP A 146 -3.66 -14.70 -14.75
C ASP A 146 -5.08 -14.65 -14.17
N LYS A 147 -5.54 -13.45 -13.81
CA LYS A 147 -6.88 -13.19 -13.31
C LYS A 147 -7.30 -14.06 -12.11
N SER A 148 -6.33 -14.45 -11.27
CA SER A 148 -6.58 -15.23 -10.05
C SER A 148 -7.38 -14.45 -8.99
N PHE A 149 -7.40 -13.12 -9.06
CA PHE A 149 -8.05 -12.24 -8.09
C PHE A 149 -9.11 -11.35 -8.73
N ASP A 150 -10.20 -11.09 -8.00
CA ASP A 150 -11.21 -10.11 -8.40
C ASP A 150 -10.66 -8.69 -8.31
N MET A 151 -9.82 -8.42 -7.30
CA MET A 151 -9.19 -7.12 -7.06
C MET A 151 -7.79 -7.26 -6.47
N ALA A 152 -6.87 -6.38 -6.87
CA ALA A 152 -5.60 -6.15 -6.20
C ALA A 152 -5.53 -4.73 -5.63
N LEU A 153 -5.03 -4.61 -4.39
CA LEU A 153 -4.85 -3.36 -3.67
C LEU A 153 -3.36 -3.10 -3.44
N GLY A 154 -2.85 -1.98 -3.95
CA GLY A 154 -1.46 -1.55 -3.81
C GLY A 154 -1.37 -0.29 -2.96
N GLY A 155 -1.15 -0.44 -1.64
CA GLY A 155 -1.15 0.67 -0.70
C GLY A 155 0.25 1.21 -0.37
N HIS A 156 0.49 2.51 -0.56
CA HIS A 156 1.65 3.25 -0.05
C HIS A 156 3.02 2.63 -0.40
N PHE A 157 3.15 2.12 -1.61
CA PHE A 157 4.39 1.54 -2.09
C PHE A 157 4.84 2.21 -3.40
N LEU A 158 4.22 1.93 -4.52
CA LEU A 158 4.72 2.34 -5.83
C LEU A 158 5.06 3.83 -5.87
N PHE A 159 4.08 4.69 -5.89
CA PHE A 159 4.31 6.13 -6.00
C PHE A 159 4.92 6.75 -4.74
N THR A 160 4.63 6.21 -3.56
CA THR A 160 5.26 6.65 -2.30
C THR A 160 6.79 6.58 -2.36
N TYR A 161 7.35 5.59 -3.06
CA TYR A 161 8.78 5.39 -3.23
C TYR A 161 9.27 5.70 -4.66
N SER A 162 8.59 6.60 -5.39
CA SER A 162 8.98 6.99 -6.75
C SER A 162 10.35 7.71 -6.84
N ASP A 163 10.94 8.08 -5.71
CA ASP A 163 12.30 8.58 -5.61
C ASP A 163 13.38 7.48 -5.76
N ARG A 164 13.00 6.21 -5.67
CA ARG A 164 13.92 5.04 -5.75
C ARG A 164 13.40 3.91 -6.64
N LEU A 165 12.11 3.92 -6.97
CA LEU A 165 11.50 3.02 -7.93
C LEU A 165 11.33 3.79 -9.25
N ASP A 166 11.99 3.34 -10.30
CA ASP A 166 11.98 4.01 -11.59
C ASP A 166 10.71 3.73 -12.41
N TYR A 167 10.62 4.37 -13.57
CA TYR A 167 9.51 4.20 -14.50
C TYR A 167 9.30 2.73 -14.91
N ASP A 168 10.39 2.03 -15.23
CA ASP A 168 10.32 0.65 -15.69
C ASP A 168 9.77 -0.29 -14.63
N PHE A 169 10.17 -0.08 -13.38
CA PHE A 169 9.63 -0.83 -12.25
C PHE A 169 8.12 -0.58 -12.08
N HIS A 170 7.69 0.70 -12.13
CA HIS A 170 6.27 1.04 -12.01
C HIS A 170 5.45 0.39 -13.12
N LEU A 171 5.89 0.47 -14.38
CA LEU A 171 5.17 -0.12 -15.50
C LEU A 171 5.05 -1.64 -15.36
N LYS A 172 6.15 -2.33 -15.07
CA LYS A 172 6.17 -3.79 -14.88
C LYS A 172 5.30 -4.22 -13.70
N ALA A 173 5.38 -3.50 -12.58
CA ALA A 173 4.59 -3.79 -11.38
C ALA A 173 3.08 -3.60 -11.60
N LEU A 174 2.66 -2.52 -12.27
CA LEU A 174 1.25 -2.29 -12.59
C LEU A 174 0.70 -3.31 -13.59
N LEU A 175 1.47 -3.65 -14.63
CA LEU A 175 1.09 -4.69 -15.58
C LEU A 175 0.97 -6.06 -14.90
N GLU A 176 1.86 -6.39 -13.95
CA GLU A 176 1.78 -7.62 -13.19
C GLU A 176 0.54 -7.67 -12.29
N LEU A 177 0.21 -6.58 -11.60
CA LEU A 177 -1.04 -6.48 -10.81
C LEU A 177 -2.28 -6.65 -11.70
N VAL A 178 -2.27 -6.04 -12.91
CA VAL A 178 -3.35 -6.21 -13.90
C VAL A 178 -3.39 -7.64 -14.46
N ARG A 179 -2.24 -8.30 -14.65
CA ARG A 179 -2.19 -9.70 -15.08
C ARG A 179 -2.91 -10.61 -14.09
N VAL A 180 -2.61 -10.48 -12.80
CA VAL A 180 -3.14 -11.39 -11.76
C VAL A 180 -4.54 -11.03 -11.27
N SER A 181 -5.08 -9.84 -11.61
CA SER A 181 -6.39 -9.39 -11.11
C SER A 181 -7.28 -8.76 -12.19
N HIS A 182 -8.60 -8.76 -11.93
CA HIS A 182 -9.58 -8.10 -12.81
C HIS A 182 -9.62 -6.58 -12.61
N GLU A 183 -9.43 -6.11 -11.39
CA GLU A 183 -9.33 -4.68 -11.03
C GLU A 183 -8.12 -4.45 -10.13
N VAL A 184 -7.42 -3.35 -10.34
CA VAL A 184 -6.30 -2.89 -9.49
C VAL A 184 -6.64 -1.53 -8.93
N ARG A 185 -6.37 -1.29 -7.65
CA ARG A 185 -6.41 0.04 -7.03
C ARG A 185 -5.08 0.33 -6.36
N VAL A 186 -4.44 1.43 -6.75
CA VAL A 186 -3.17 1.88 -6.18
C VAL A 186 -3.34 3.23 -5.51
N TYR A 187 -2.79 3.38 -4.32
CA TYR A 187 -2.89 4.58 -3.49
C TYR A 187 -1.60 4.81 -2.67
N PRO A 188 -1.18 6.06 -2.46
CA PRO A 188 -1.57 7.26 -3.21
C PRO A 188 -0.91 7.28 -4.59
N VAL A 189 -1.26 8.28 -5.42
CA VAL A 189 -0.62 8.51 -6.73
C VAL A 189 0.46 9.60 -6.67
N VAL A 190 0.93 9.91 -5.48
CA VAL A 190 1.96 10.93 -5.21
C VAL A 190 3.12 10.33 -4.41
N GLY A 191 4.30 10.92 -4.59
CA GLY A 191 5.48 10.62 -3.81
C GLY A 191 5.41 11.19 -2.39
N ARG A 192 6.47 10.97 -1.61
CA ARG A 192 6.59 11.45 -0.23
C ARG A 192 6.65 12.98 -0.11
N ASP A 193 6.87 13.67 -1.21
CA ASP A 193 6.81 15.14 -1.34
C ASP A 193 5.39 15.67 -1.65
N GLY A 194 4.39 14.79 -1.77
CA GLY A 194 3.02 15.14 -2.12
C GLY A 194 2.80 15.44 -3.62
N ARG A 195 3.77 15.13 -4.48
CA ARG A 195 3.70 15.37 -5.93
C ARG A 195 3.65 14.08 -6.71
N ARG A 196 2.98 14.12 -7.86
CA ARG A 196 3.06 13.01 -8.83
C ARG A 196 4.46 12.97 -9.43
N PRO A 197 5.04 11.76 -9.65
CA PRO A 197 6.31 11.65 -10.33
C PRO A 197 6.21 12.17 -11.77
N LEU A 198 7.29 12.73 -12.29
CA LEU A 198 7.31 13.35 -13.63
C LEU A 198 6.90 12.38 -14.75
N PHE A 199 7.14 11.09 -14.55
CA PHE A 199 6.80 10.05 -15.52
C PHE A 199 5.34 9.56 -15.45
N PHE A 200 4.48 10.15 -14.61
CA PHE A 200 3.13 9.65 -14.35
C PHE A 200 2.27 9.59 -15.62
N GLU A 201 2.24 10.63 -16.44
CA GLU A 201 1.45 10.67 -17.67
C GLU A 201 1.99 9.70 -18.75
N ASP A 202 3.32 9.57 -18.84
CA ASP A 202 3.94 8.57 -19.73
C ASP A 202 3.59 7.14 -19.31
N LEU A 203 3.52 6.89 -17.99
CA LEU A 203 3.10 5.62 -17.44
C LEU A 203 1.65 5.27 -17.80
N LEU A 204 0.71 6.23 -17.68
CA LEU A 204 -0.68 6.04 -18.08
C LEU A 204 -0.79 5.79 -19.60
N SER A 205 -0.01 6.50 -20.39
CA SER A 205 0.05 6.30 -21.85
C SER A 205 0.55 4.91 -22.23
N ALA A 206 1.57 4.39 -21.53
CA ALA A 206 2.10 3.05 -21.76
C ALA A 206 1.09 1.96 -21.33
N LEU A 207 0.39 2.14 -20.22
CA LEU A 207 -0.69 1.25 -19.78
C LEU A 207 -1.82 1.20 -20.81
N ALA A 208 -2.23 2.34 -21.35
CA ALA A 208 -3.26 2.40 -22.39
C ALA A 208 -2.84 1.64 -23.66
N LYS A 209 -1.57 1.77 -24.10
CA LYS A 209 -1.01 1.00 -25.23
C LYS A 209 -0.99 -0.51 -24.97
N ALA A 210 -0.90 -0.91 -23.71
CA ALA A 210 -0.99 -2.31 -23.27
C ALA A 210 -2.44 -2.80 -23.07
N GLY A 211 -3.47 -2.03 -23.45
CA GLY A 211 -4.88 -2.39 -23.31
C GLY A 211 -5.41 -2.26 -21.87
N VAL A 212 -4.79 -1.44 -21.04
CA VAL A 212 -5.21 -1.18 -19.67
C VAL A 212 -5.91 0.17 -19.58
N LYS A 213 -7.16 0.18 -19.13
CA LYS A 213 -7.91 1.41 -18.81
C LYS A 213 -7.46 1.93 -17.44
N SER A 214 -7.13 3.22 -17.38
CA SER A 214 -6.73 3.92 -16.16
C SER A 214 -7.77 4.99 -15.81
N GLU A 215 -8.16 5.06 -14.54
CA GLU A 215 -9.07 6.08 -13.99
C GLU A 215 -8.51 6.60 -12.67
N LEU A 216 -8.58 7.90 -12.45
CA LEU A 216 -8.31 8.51 -11.16
C LEU A 216 -9.63 8.69 -10.40
N LEU A 217 -9.72 8.10 -9.22
CA LEU A 217 -10.89 8.17 -8.36
C LEU A 217 -10.55 8.93 -7.06
N PRO A 218 -11.48 9.74 -6.52
CA PRO A 218 -11.27 10.35 -5.22
C PRO A 218 -11.25 9.27 -4.14
N SER A 219 -10.24 9.33 -3.26
CA SER A 219 -10.20 8.56 -2.02
C SER A 219 -11.02 9.26 -0.93
N LYS A 220 -11.64 8.48 -0.04
CA LYS A 220 -12.25 9.00 1.21
C LYS A 220 -11.21 9.22 2.32
N PHE A 221 -9.95 9.05 2.00
CA PHE A 221 -8.83 9.17 2.91
C PHE A 221 -7.74 10.05 2.30
N GLU A 222 -7.31 11.05 3.06
CA GLU A 222 -6.14 11.84 2.74
C GLU A 222 -5.39 12.07 4.05
N PHE A 223 -4.21 11.43 4.18
CA PHE A 223 -3.31 11.71 5.30
C PHE A 223 -2.18 12.63 4.89
N GLN A 224 -1.47 12.32 3.80
CA GLN A 224 -0.51 13.25 3.21
C GLN A 224 -1.24 14.18 2.25
N LYS A 225 -1.03 15.48 2.38
CA LYS A 225 -1.61 16.49 1.48
C LYS A 225 -1.28 16.20 0.02
N GLY A 226 -2.27 16.25 -0.85
CA GLY A 226 -2.17 15.88 -2.26
C GLY A 226 -2.37 14.39 -2.54
N GLY A 227 -2.45 13.54 -1.50
CA GLY A 227 -2.60 12.09 -1.63
C GLY A 227 -4.05 11.59 -1.64
N GLY A 228 -5.01 12.42 -2.02
CA GLY A 228 -6.44 12.09 -1.97
C GLY A 228 -6.97 11.31 -3.19
N GLU A 229 -6.13 10.64 -3.98
CA GLU A 229 -6.56 9.97 -5.21
C GLU A 229 -6.08 8.51 -5.28
N ILE A 230 -6.91 7.69 -5.93
CA ILE A 230 -6.67 6.27 -6.23
C ILE A 230 -6.49 6.14 -7.73
N LEU A 231 -5.44 5.45 -8.18
CA LEU A 231 -5.34 4.96 -9.55
C LEU A 231 -6.07 3.62 -9.65
N ARG A 232 -7.18 3.58 -10.39
CA ARG A 232 -7.91 2.38 -10.74
C ARG A 232 -7.51 1.90 -12.12
N LEU A 233 -7.16 0.60 -12.23
CA LEU A 233 -6.82 -0.04 -13.51
C LEU A 233 -7.75 -1.22 -13.75
N THR A 234 -8.17 -1.37 -15.02
CA THR A 234 -8.93 -2.53 -15.48
C THR A 234 -8.43 -2.95 -16.88
N SER A 235 -8.39 -4.25 -17.16
CA SER A 235 -8.10 -4.74 -18.50
C SER A 235 -9.27 -4.43 -19.43
N GLN A 236 -8.99 -4.05 -20.68
CA GLN A 236 -10.00 -3.86 -21.73
C GLN A 236 -10.25 -5.16 -22.52
N LEU A 237 -9.52 -6.25 -22.20
CA LEU A 237 -9.63 -7.56 -22.84
C LEU A 237 -10.51 -8.50 -22.05
#